data_675076b349e20817897885f2afb200bd
#
_entry.id   675076b349e20817897885f2afb200bd
#
_cell.length_a   1.000
_cell.length_b   1.000
_cell.length_c   1.000
_cell.angle_alpha   90.00
_cell.angle_beta   90.00
_cell.angle_gamma   90.00
#
_symmetry.space_group_name_H-M   'P 1'
#
loop_
_entity.id
_entity.type
_entity.pdbx_description
1 polymer ?
#
loop_
_entity_poly.entity_id
_entity_poly.type
_entity_poly.pdbx_seq_one_letter_code
_entity_poly.pdbx_strand_id
1 'polypeptide(L)'
;MLPFKLVYSDAYYLPIGNHVFPAEKYRRVRDRLIVSCVADAADFLEPEPANDRDILLVHTPEYVEKLRTGTLSLREEMEMEIPYSRNLAEAFWLAAGGSILAAQQALADRVSISIGGGFHHAFPDHGEGFCMIHDVAVAIRRLQRDNKIQTAMTVDCDVHQGNGTAVIFAGKRSVSVPQAGVAGLRMSHTRPGRMRGGHSSEVFTISLHQHNNYPLWKPPSSIDVDLPDRLEDEDYLAWLDKTLHIGLRQFKPDLLCYLAGADPYKDDQLGGLALTIDGLKKRDELVFQVARSRHIPVMVTLAGGYAQKVEDTVTIHTNTVVAAKEVFT
;
A
#
# COMPACT_ATOMS: atom_id res chain seq x y z
N MET A 1 -23.63 10.56 0.52
CA MET A 1 -23.16 9.56 1.51
C MET A 1 -22.63 8.35 0.76
N LEU A 2 -21.44 7.88 1.11
CA LEU A 2 -20.85 6.65 0.56
C LEU A 2 -21.45 5.41 1.23
N PRO A 3 -21.49 4.25 0.55
CA PRO A 3 -21.90 2.97 1.17
C PRO A 3 -20.80 2.36 2.07
N PHE A 4 -19.67 3.04 2.23
CA PHE A 4 -18.51 2.62 3.01
C PHE A 4 -17.84 3.83 3.65
N LYS A 5 -16.90 3.60 4.58
CA LYS A 5 -16.18 4.65 5.27
C LYS A 5 -14.81 4.93 4.66
N LEU A 6 -14.43 6.20 4.71
CA LEU A 6 -13.09 6.71 4.44
C LEU A 6 -12.39 6.99 5.77
N VAL A 7 -11.11 6.77 5.85
CA VAL A 7 -10.30 7.08 7.04
C VAL A 7 -9.35 8.23 6.71
N TYR A 8 -9.40 9.29 7.49
CA TYR A 8 -8.60 10.49 7.26
C TYR A 8 -8.35 11.25 8.55
N SER A 9 -7.17 11.87 8.65
CA SER A 9 -6.82 12.86 9.66
C SER A 9 -6.03 14.00 9.03
N ASP A 10 -6.26 15.24 9.47
CA ASP A 10 -5.41 16.38 9.10
C ASP A 10 -3.96 16.18 9.59
N ALA A 11 -3.75 15.37 10.62
CA ALA A 11 -2.45 15.01 11.16
C ALA A 11 -1.70 13.94 10.33
N TYR A 12 -2.26 13.48 9.21
CA TYR A 12 -1.51 12.70 8.20
C TYR A 12 -0.49 13.52 7.42
N TYR A 13 -0.50 14.84 7.59
CA TYR A 13 0.49 15.71 6.99
C TYR A 13 1.90 15.35 7.48
N LEU A 14 2.79 15.03 6.54
CA LEU A 14 4.19 14.72 6.83
C LEU A 14 5.01 16.02 6.77
N PRO A 15 5.56 16.52 7.90
CA PRO A 15 6.31 17.77 7.95
C PRO A 15 7.76 17.58 7.46
N ILE A 16 7.93 17.21 6.20
CA ILE A 16 9.22 16.89 5.57
C ILE A 16 9.84 18.05 4.77
N GLY A 17 9.24 19.24 4.86
CA GLY A 17 9.76 20.44 4.19
C GLY A 17 9.58 20.41 2.67
N ASN A 18 10.54 20.98 1.95
CA ASN A 18 10.51 20.97 0.47
C ASN A 18 11.03 19.63 -0.05
N HIS A 19 10.13 18.69 -0.20
CA HIS A 19 10.41 17.33 -0.62
C HIS A 19 9.55 16.97 -1.86
N VAL A 20 10.01 16.01 -2.68
CA VAL A 20 9.26 15.52 -3.84
C VAL A 20 7.92 14.90 -3.44
N PHE A 21 7.84 14.31 -2.25
CA PHE A 21 6.60 13.77 -1.69
C PHE A 21 5.63 14.92 -1.34
N PRO A 22 4.48 15.03 -2.04
CA PRO A 22 3.54 16.13 -1.83
C PRO A 22 2.64 15.84 -0.61
N ALA A 23 3.13 16.15 0.60
CA ALA A 23 2.44 15.84 1.86
C ALA A 23 1.01 16.42 1.94
N GLU A 24 0.74 17.52 1.24
CA GLU A 24 -0.59 18.12 1.15
C GLU A 24 -1.59 17.33 0.30
N LYS A 25 -1.16 16.30 -0.45
CA LYS A 25 -2.06 15.50 -1.31
C LYS A 25 -3.23 14.91 -0.54
N TYR A 26 -3.02 14.44 0.68
CA TYR A 26 -4.05 13.81 1.49
C TYR A 26 -5.21 14.74 1.80
N ARG A 27 -4.90 15.96 2.29
CA ARG A 27 -5.90 16.99 2.56
C ARG A 27 -6.62 17.42 1.27
N ARG A 28 -5.87 17.62 0.18
CA ARG A 28 -6.46 18.02 -1.11
C ARG A 28 -7.41 16.96 -1.67
N VAL A 29 -7.11 15.68 -1.50
CA VAL A 29 -8.00 14.57 -1.88
C VAL A 29 -9.29 14.62 -1.06
N ARG A 30 -9.18 14.72 0.27
CA ARG A 30 -10.34 14.83 1.17
C ARG A 30 -11.21 16.03 0.81
N ASP A 31 -10.61 17.21 0.61
CA ASP A 31 -11.35 18.44 0.29
C ASP A 31 -12.04 18.31 -1.08
N ARG A 32 -11.36 17.73 -2.07
CA ARG A 32 -11.94 17.49 -3.40
C ARG A 32 -13.13 16.53 -3.34
N LEU A 33 -13.04 15.45 -2.59
CA LEU A 33 -14.16 14.51 -2.41
C LEU A 33 -15.40 15.18 -1.85
N ILE A 34 -15.24 16.10 -0.90
CA ILE A 34 -16.35 16.87 -0.32
C ILE A 34 -16.90 17.89 -1.32
N VAL A 35 -16.03 18.71 -1.93
CA VAL A 35 -16.44 19.77 -2.85
C VAL A 35 -17.12 19.22 -4.10
N SER A 36 -16.69 18.05 -4.58
CA SER A 36 -17.31 17.36 -5.73
C SER A 36 -18.52 16.50 -5.37
N CYS A 37 -18.99 16.54 -4.12
CA CYS A 37 -20.11 15.74 -3.63
C CYS A 37 -19.96 14.23 -3.86
N VAL A 38 -18.73 13.73 -3.90
CA VAL A 38 -18.42 12.29 -3.94
C VAL A 38 -18.60 11.69 -2.55
N ALA A 39 -18.18 12.41 -1.51
CA ALA A 39 -18.33 12.04 -0.12
C ALA A 39 -18.85 13.20 0.73
N ASP A 40 -19.52 12.91 1.83
CA ASP A 40 -19.92 13.83 2.87
C ASP A 40 -18.93 13.80 4.04
N ALA A 41 -18.91 14.83 4.89
CA ALA A 41 -18.06 14.86 6.08
C ALA A 41 -18.30 13.65 7.03
N ALA A 42 -19.53 13.15 7.08
CA ALA A 42 -19.91 11.99 7.88
C ALA A 42 -19.40 10.64 7.32
N ASP A 43 -18.87 10.62 6.11
CA ASP A 43 -18.26 9.43 5.51
C ASP A 43 -16.82 9.20 6.00
N PHE A 44 -16.20 10.23 6.62
CA PHE A 44 -14.83 10.18 7.13
C PHE A 44 -14.80 9.78 8.61
N LEU A 45 -13.91 8.84 8.92
CA LEU A 45 -13.56 8.44 10.29
C LEU A 45 -12.16 8.97 10.63
N GLU A 46 -12.03 9.57 11.80
CA GLU A 46 -10.74 9.98 12.37
C GLU A 46 -10.09 8.77 13.05
N PRO A 47 -8.85 8.38 12.69
CA PRO A 47 -8.17 7.28 13.34
C PRO A 47 -7.45 7.71 14.62
N GLU A 48 -7.30 6.79 15.55
CA GLU A 48 -6.34 6.91 16.65
C GLU A 48 -4.97 6.37 16.21
N PRO A 49 -3.85 6.90 16.72
CA PRO A 49 -2.53 6.33 16.45
C PRO A 49 -2.45 4.86 16.88
N ALA A 50 -1.78 4.03 16.08
CA ALA A 50 -1.46 2.68 16.50
C ALA A 50 -0.65 2.70 17.80
N ASN A 51 -0.85 1.73 18.67
CA ASN A 51 0.00 1.59 19.85
C ASN A 51 1.30 0.82 19.52
N ASP A 52 2.33 0.93 20.36
CA ASP A 52 3.61 0.28 20.12
C ASP A 52 3.51 -1.24 20.03
N ARG A 53 2.55 -1.88 20.74
CA ARG A 53 2.33 -3.33 20.64
C ARG A 53 1.85 -3.74 19.25
N ASP A 54 1.17 -2.85 18.53
CA ASP A 54 0.74 -3.10 17.17
C ASP A 54 1.92 -2.94 16.19
N ILE A 55 2.73 -1.89 16.36
CA ILE A 55 3.95 -1.65 15.57
C ILE A 55 4.95 -2.80 15.74
N LEU A 56 5.14 -3.29 16.96
CA LEU A 56 6.00 -4.42 17.31
C LEU A 56 5.54 -5.79 16.73
N LEU A 57 4.36 -5.87 16.12
CA LEU A 57 3.97 -7.06 15.36
C LEU A 57 4.75 -7.21 14.04
N VAL A 58 5.37 -6.13 13.58
CA VAL A 58 6.09 -6.03 12.31
C VAL A 58 7.53 -5.58 12.51
N HIS A 59 7.72 -4.53 13.31
CA HIS A 59 9.02 -3.89 13.50
C HIS A 59 9.75 -4.39 14.74
N THR A 60 11.08 -4.38 14.68
CA THR A 60 11.92 -4.83 15.80
C THR A 60 11.85 -3.83 16.95
N PRO A 61 11.98 -4.29 18.22
CA PRO A 61 11.99 -3.41 19.37
C PRO A 61 13.09 -2.33 19.29
N GLU A 62 14.26 -2.69 18.76
CA GLU A 62 15.41 -1.79 18.62
C GLU A 62 15.10 -0.64 17.68
N TYR A 63 14.44 -0.93 16.56
CA TYR A 63 14.06 0.08 15.57
C TYR A 63 12.94 0.99 16.11
N VAL A 64 11.92 0.41 16.75
CA VAL A 64 10.84 1.18 17.37
C VAL A 64 11.36 2.12 18.45
N GLU A 65 12.30 1.67 19.27
CA GLU A 65 12.95 2.51 20.31
C GLU A 65 13.72 3.68 19.68
N LYS A 66 14.48 3.44 18.60
CA LYS A 66 15.17 4.52 17.89
C LYS A 66 14.21 5.58 17.36
N LEU A 67 13.07 5.16 16.80
CA LEU A 67 12.03 6.07 16.32
C LEU A 67 11.39 6.86 17.46
N ARG A 68 11.18 6.24 18.63
CA ARG A 68 10.61 6.90 19.81
C ARG A 68 11.55 7.90 20.45
N THR A 69 12.82 7.59 20.46
CA THR A 69 13.85 8.42 21.12
C THR A 69 14.56 9.40 20.19
N GLY A 70 14.39 9.25 18.87
CA GLY A 70 15.08 10.07 17.88
C GLY A 70 16.58 9.77 17.81
N THR A 71 16.95 8.50 17.95
CA THR A 71 18.36 8.06 17.97
C THR A 71 18.73 7.29 16.69
N LEU A 72 18.03 7.54 15.59
CA LEU A 72 18.46 7.07 14.28
C LEU A 72 19.85 7.62 13.95
N SER A 73 20.69 6.79 13.35
CA SER A 73 21.95 7.25 12.80
C SER A 73 21.72 8.03 11.50
N LEU A 74 22.66 8.89 11.13
CA LEU A 74 22.62 9.62 9.87
C LEU A 74 22.43 8.68 8.67
N ARG A 75 23.02 7.48 8.70
CA ARG A 75 22.88 6.48 7.66
C ARG A 75 21.43 5.98 7.56
N GLU A 76 20.79 5.68 8.68
CA GLU A 76 19.39 5.23 8.71
C GLU A 76 18.43 6.33 8.22
N GLU A 77 18.69 7.60 8.54
CA GLU A 77 17.92 8.72 7.99
C GLU A 77 18.13 8.88 6.48
N MET A 78 19.36 8.68 5.99
CA MET A 78 19.65 8.73 4.55
C MET A 78 18.99 7.57 3.78
N GLU A 79 18.93 6.38 4.36
CA GLU A 79 18.24 5.21 3.76
C GLU A 79 16.72 5.43 3.75
N MET A 80 16.18 6.09 4.76
CA MET A 80 14.76 6.44 4.83
C MET A 80 14.38 7.56 3.85
N GLU A 81 15.36 8.38 3.41
CA GLU A 81 15.22 9.48 2.44
C GLU A 81 14.26 10.61 2.88
N ILE A 82 13.87 10.63 4.14
CA ILE A 82 13.09 11.71 4.78
C ILE A 82 13.74 12.10 6.10
N PRO A 83 13.75 13.41 6.46
CA PRO A 83 14.36 13.84 7.72
C PRO A 83 13.56 13.34 8.91
N TYR A 84 14.25 12.83 9.93
CA TYR A 84 13.57 12.45 11.16
C TYR A 84 13.07 13.68 11.92
N SER A 85 11.86 13.61 12.44
CA SER A 85 11.35 14.45 13.51
C SER A 85 10.32 13.68 14.34
N ARG A 86 10.13 14.10 15.60
CA ARG A 86 9.12 13.47 16.46
C ARG A 86 7.71 13.56 15.88
N ASN A 87 7.35 14.73 15.33
CA ASN A 87 6.06 14.94 14.69
C ASN A 87 5.88 14.04 13.47
N LEU A 88 6.96 13.81 12.70
CA LEU A 88 6.93 12.89 11.57
C LEU A 88 6.70 11.45 12.06
N ALA A 89 7.39 11.01 13.10
CA ALA A 89 7.18 9.68 13.69
C ALA A 89 5.72 9.52 14.17
N GLU A 90 5.17 10.50 14.87
CA GLU A 90 3.78 10.49 15.33
C GLU A 90 2.78 10.39 14.15
N ALA A 91 3.04 11.07 13.03
CA ALA A 91 2.22 10.95 11.82
C ALA A 91 2.26 9.52 11.23
N PHE A 92 3.40 8.82 11.27
CA PHE A 92 3.49 7.42 10.85
C PHE A 92 2.75 6.46 11.79
N TRP A 93 2.80 6.69 13.11
CA TRP A 93 1.96 5.94 14.07
C TRP A 93 0.47 6.13 13.80
N LEU A 94 0.07 7.36 13.48
CA LEU A 94 -1.31 7.69 13.13
C LEU A 94 -1.72 7.04 11.80
N ALA A 95 -0.85 7.05 10.78
CA ALA A 95 -1.11 6.39 9.52
C ALA A 95 -1.29 4.87 9.69
N ALA A 96 -0.47 4.24 10.53
CA ALA A 96 -0.64 2.83 10.88
C ALA A 96 -1.99 2.56 11.57
N GLY A 97 -2.41 3.45 12.48
CA GLY A 97 -3.74 3.42 13.09
C GLY A 97 -4.85 3.56 12.06
N GLY A 98 -4.66 4.43 11.07
CA GLY A 98 -5.58 4.62 9.96
C GLY A 98 -5.74 3.38 9.09
N SER A 99 -4.65 2.71 8.75
CA SER A 99 -4.68 1.47 7.99
C SER A 99 -5.34 0.33 8.80
N ILE A 100 -5.14 0.27 10.12
CA ILE A 100 -5.86 -0.67 10.99
C ILE A 100 -7.37 -0.39 10.94
N LEU A 101 -7.78 0.87 11.11
CA LEU A 101 -9.19 1.26 11.10
C LEU A 101 -9.83 0.98 9.74
N ALA A 102 -9.15 1.33 8.63
CA ALA A 102 -9.63 1.05 7.28
C ALA A 102 -9.80 -0.47 7.04
N ALA A 103 -8.86 -1.30 7.52
CA ALA A 103 -8.98 -2.75 7.42
C ALA A 103 -10.18 -3.29 8.22
N GLN A 104 -10.43 -2.76 9.41
CA GLN A 104 -11.61 -3.12 10.21
C GLN A 104 -12.92 -2.71 9.52
N GLN A 105 -12.99 -1.49 8.96
CA GLN A 105 -14.17 -1.02 8.23
C GLN A 105 -14.39 -1.81 6.93
N ALA A 106 -13.32 -2.20 6.23
CA ALA A 106 -13.44 -3.04 5.03
C ALA A 106 -14.12 -4.38 5.33
N LEU A 107 -13.84 -4.99 6.48
CA LEU A 107 -14.53 -6.22 6.92
C LEU A 107 -16.02 -5.99 7.18
N ALA A 108 -16.43 -4.80 7.58
CA ALA A 108 -17.84 -4.44 7.84
C ALA A 108 -18.56 -4.01 6.55
N ASP A 109 -17.94 -3.12 5.77
CA ASP A 109 -18.57 -2.38 4.67
C ASP A 109 -18.16 -2.93 3.28
N ARG A 110 -17.37 -4.01 3.21
CA ARG A 110 -16.78 -4.61 2.00
C ARG A 110 -15.62 -3.82 1.40
N VAL A 111 -15.56 -2.53 1.55
CA VAL A 111 -14.44 -1.68 1.15
C VAL A 111 -14.27 -0.56 2.14
N SER A 112 -13.04 -0.14 2.38
CA SER A 112 -12.71 1.11 3.07
C SER A 112 -11.37 1.63 2.58
N ILE A 113 -11.22 2.96 2.56
CA ILE A 113 -10.04 3.61 2.00
C ILE A 113 -9.43 4.52 3.06
N SER A 114 -8.18 4.29 3.41
CA SER A 114 -7.37 5.27 4.14
C SER A 114 -6.86 6.32 3.16
N ILE A 115 -7.21 7.59 3.42
CA ILE A 115 -6.70 8.73 2.64
C ILE A 115 -5.27 9.05 3.11
N GLY A 116 -4.41 8.05 3.04
CA GLY A 116 -3.03 8.05 3.51
C GLY A 116 -2.48 6.64 3.49
N GLY A 117 -1.31 6.42 4.08
CA GLY A 117 -0.71 5.10 4.20
C GLY A 117 -0.17 4.51 2.90
N GLY A 118 0.16 3.23 2.93
CA GLY A 118 0.78 2.53 1.82
C GLY A 118 2.31 2.61 1.83
N PHE A 119 2.91 2.68 3.00
CA PHE A 119 4.35 2.82 3.21
C PHE A 119 5.07 1.47 3.09
N HIS A 120 5.12 0.95 1.87
CA HIS A 120 5.48 -0.42 1.53
C HIS A 120 6.99 -0.71 1.50
N HIS A 121 7.83 0.33 1.63
CA HIS A 121 9.30 0.17 1.67
C HIS A 121 9.87 0.00 3.08
N ALA A 122 9.11 0.24 4.14
CA ALA A 122 9.62 0.04 5.50
C ALA A 122 9.89 -1.44 5.81
N PHE A 123 11.09 -1.73 6.28
CA PHE A 123 11.56 -3.05 6.72
C PHE A 123 11.26 -3.28 8.19
N PRO A 124 11.43 -4.52 8.70
CA PRO A 124 11.27 -4.78 10.13
C PRO A 124 12.20 -3.97 11.02
N ASP A 125 13.40 -3.69 10.58
CA ASP A 125 14.51 -3.13 11.35
C ASP A 125 15.02 -1.78 10.88
N HIS A 126 14.47 -1.22 9.80
CA HIS A 126 14.80 0.12 9.29
C HIS A 126 13.69 0.69 8.39
N GLY A 127 13.74 2.01 8.17
CA GLY A 127 12.92 2.69 7.17
C GLY A 127 13.67 2.83 5.86
N GLU A 128 12.94 2.87 4.72
CA GLU A 128 13.48 3.01 3.37
C GLU A 128 12.47 3.73 2.48
N GLY A 129 12.93 4.44 1.46
CA GLY A 129 12.06 4.97 0.40
C GLY A 129 10.86 5.76 0.92
N PHE A 130 11.06 6.78 1.74
CA PHE A 130 10.03 7.62 2.38
C PHE A 130 9.14 6.89 3.41
N CYS A 131 9.43 5.62 3.73
CA CYS A 131 8.61 4.78 4.58
C CYS A 131 9.29 4.53 5.92
N MET A 132 8.73 5.06 7.01
CA MET A 132 9.23 4.85 8.36
C MET A 132 8.60 3.61 9.01
N ILE A 133 7.30 3.41 8.83
CA ILE A 133 6.52 2.28 9.39
C ILE A 133 5.70 1.65 8.28
N HIS A 134 5.69 0.34 8.22
CA HIS A 134 4.90 -0.43 7.28
C HIS A 134 3.45 -0.59 7.76
N ASP A 135 2.64 0.42 7.54
CA ASP A 135 1.27 0.54 8.03
C ASP A 135 0.35 -0.62 7.59
N VAL A 136 0.44 -1.04 6.33
CA VAL A 136 -0.36 -2.14 5.78
C VAL A 136 0.00 -3.47 6.45
N ALA A 137 1.30 -3.74 6.67
CA ALA A 137 1.73 -4.95 7.36
C ALA A 137 1.28 -4.96 8.83
N VAL A 138 1.37 -3.80 9.50
CA VAL A 138 0.86 -3.62 10.88
C VAL A 138 -0.64 -3.90 10.94
N ALA A 139 -1.43 -3.36 10.00
CA ALA A 139 -2.87 -3.61 9.93
C ALA A 139 -3.19 -5.10 9.74
N ILE A 140 -2.54 -5.78 8.80
CA ILE A 140 -2.71 -7.22 8.58
C ILE A 140 -2.39 -8.01 9.86
N ARG A 141 -1.21 -7.80 10.44
CA ARG A 141 -0.77 -8.52 11.64
C ARG A 141 -1.66 -8.24 12.85
N ARG A 142 -2.16 -7.00 12.97
CA ARG A 142 -3.14 -6.64 14.01
C ARG A 142 -4.43 -7.42 13.87
N LEU A 143 -5.01 -7.48 12.68
CA LEU A 143 -6.25 -8.21 12.45
C LEU A 143 -6.06 -9.73 12.61
N GLN A 144 -4.90 -10.27 12.23
CA GLN A 144 -4.54 -11.68 12.46
C GLN A 144 -4.42 -12.00 13.96
N ARG A 145 -3.71 -11.15 14.73
CA ARG A 145 -3.61 -11.29 16.19
C ARG A 145 -4.96 -11.28 16.88
N ASP A 146 -5.85 -10.41 16.41
CA ASP A 146 -7.19 -10.26 16.98
C ASP A 146 -8.18 -11.31 16.42
N ASN A 147 -7.72 -12.31 15.66
CA ASN A 147 -8.51 -13.36 15.03
C ASN A 147 -9.66 -12.86 14.14
N LYS A 148 -9.52 -11.67 13.56
CA LYS A 148 -10.50 -11.10 12.62
C LYS A 148 -10.31 -11.64 11.20
N ILE A 149 -9.09 -11.99 10.83
CA ILE A 149 -8.71 -12.64 9.60
C ILE A 149 -7.66 -13.72 9.89
N GLN A 150 -7.55 -14.70 9.02
CA GLN A 150 -6.43 -15.66 9.01
C GLN A 150 -5.49 -15.37 7.85
N THR A 151 -6.05 -15.04 6.70
CA THR A 151 -5.32 -14.86 5.45
C THR A 151 -5.51 -13.45 4.89
N ALA A 152 -4.47 -12.89 4.28
CA ALA A 152 -4.55 -11.62 3.56
C ALA A 152 -3.80 -11.69 2.24
N MET A 153 -4.22 -10.86 1.28
CA MET A 153 -3.49 -10.67 0.02
C MET A 153 -3.16 -9.18 -0.13
N THR A 154 -1.90 -8.86 -0.41
CA THR A 154 -1.56 -7.51 -0.88
C THR A 154 -1.59 -7.48 -2.40
N VAL A 155 -2.21 -6.45 -2.98
CA VAL A 155 -2.14 -6.10 -4.39
C VAL A 155 -1.54 -4.73 -4.47
N ASP A 156 -0.25 -4.69 -4.78
CA ASP A 156 0.54 -3.47 -4.83
C ASP A 156 0.67 -3.02 -6.28
N CYS A 157 0.07 -1.88 -6.58
CA CYS A 157 0.06 -1.23 -7.88
C CYS A 157 0.79 0.13 -7.85
N ASP A 158 1.61 0.37 -6.84
CA ASP A 158 2.61 1.43 -6.85
C ASP A 158 3.66 1.13 -7.93
N VAL A 159 4.26 2.17 -8.53
CA VAL A 159 5.28 1.98 -9.57
C VAL A 159 6.56 1.33 -9.05
N HIS A 160 6.81 1.46 -7.75
CA HIS A 160 7.94 0.88 -7.05
C HIS A 160 7.59 -0.50 -6.47
N GLN A 161 8.53 -1.44 -6.45
CA GLN A 161 8.28 -2.69 -5.75
C GLN A 161 8.21 -2.48 -4.24
N GLY A 162 7.16 -2.99 -3.61
CA GLY A 162 7.07 -3.04 -2.14
C GLY A 162 8.07 -4.02 -1.52
N ASN A 163 9.36 -3.64 -1.49
CA ASN A 163 10.43 -4.49 -0.98
C ASN A 163 10.28 -4.80 0.52
N GLY A 164 9.83 -3.83 1.32
CA GLY A 164 9.48 -4.05 2.72
C GLY A 164 8.35 -5.08 2.87
N THR A 165 7.28 -4.96 2.07
CA THR A 165 6.17 -5.93 2.01
C THR A 165 6.69 -7.34 1.71
N ALA A 166 7.53 -7.46 0.68
CA ALA A 166 8.07 -8.74 0.26
C ALA A 166 8.90 -9.40 1.37
N VAL A 167 9.76 -8.64 2.07
CA VAL A 167 10.60 -9.15 3.16
C VAL A 167 9.78 -9.50 4.40
N ILE A 168 8.85 -8.66 4.83
CA ILE A 168 8.01 -8.88 6.02
C ILE A 168 7.17 -10.15 5.89
N PHE A 169 6.67 -10.42 4.68
CA PHE A 169 5.81 -11.57 4.42
C PHE A 169 6.54 -12.74 3.73
N ALA A 170 7.85 -12.61 3.47
CA ALA A 170 8.65 -13.72 2.97
C ALA A 170 8.54 -14.92 3.90
N GLY A 171 8.04 -16.03 3.40
CA GLY A 171 8.12 -17.31 4.12
C GLY A 171 9.59 -17.67 4.37
N LYS A 172 9.90 -18.42 5.44
CA LYS A 172 11.25 -18.80 5.86
C LYS A 172 12.13 -19.53 4.80
N ARG A 173 11.70 -19.58 3.54
CA ARG A 173 12.42 -20.15 2.40
C ARG A 173 12.15 -19.36 1.12
N SER A 174 12.66 -18.15 1.02
CA SER A 174 12.87 -17.54 -0.28
C SER A 174 14.30 -17.81 -0.73
N VAL A 175 14.47 -18.70 -1.69
CA VAL A 175 15.71 -18.78 -2.44
C VAL A 175 15.49 -17.94 -3.70
N SER A 176 16.04 -16.74 -3.70
CA SER A 176 16.08 -15.90 -4.89
C SER A 176 16.99 -16.55 -5.93
N VAL A 177 16.44 -16.84 -7.09
CA VAL A 177 17.26 -17.06 -8.28
C VAL A 177 17.20 -15.75 -9.07
N PRO A 178 18.30 -15.02 -9.20
CA PRO A 178 18.35 -13.85 -10.07
C PRO A 178 18.23 -14.32 -11.51
N GLN A 179 17.12 -14.01 -12.18
CA GLN A 179 17.08 -14.03 -13.65
C GLN A 179 17.24 -12.60 -14.14
N ALA A 180 18.37 -12.32 -14.74
CA ALA A 180 18.66 -11.05 -15.34
C ALA A 180 17.80 -10.81 -16.58
N GLY A 181 17.10 -9.67 -16.64
CA GLY A 181 16.97 -8.93 -17.89
C GLY A 181 15.76 -9.15 -18.77
N VAL A 182 14.64 -9.71 -18.31
CA VAL A 182 13.40 -9.74 -19.12
C VAL A 182 12.21 -9.28 -18.29
N ALA A 183 11.53 -8.23 -18.76
CA ALA A 183 10.22 -7.83 -18.21
C ALA A 183 9.23 -9.01 -18.27
N GLY A 184 8.50 -9.27 -17.18
CA GLY A 184 7.56 -10.37 -17.15
C GLY A 184 7.14 -10.82 -15.75
N LEU A 185 6.32 -11.84 -15.73
CA LEU A 185 5.79 -12.45 -14.50
C LEU A 185 6.85 -13.30 -13.81
N ARG A 186 7.20 -12.95 -12.58
CA ARG A 186 8.02 -13.80 -11.69
C ARG A 186 7.13 -14.37 -10.58
N MET A 187 7.22 -15.65 -10.34
CA MET A 187 6.52 -16.32 -9.25
C MET A 187 7.53 -16.97 -8.31
N SER A 188 7.45 -16.66 -7.03
CA SER A 188 8.21 -17.40 -6.05
C SER A 188 7.51 -18.73 -5.78
N HIS A 189 8.27 -19.84 -5.79
CA HIS A 189 7.75 -21.15 -5.40
C HIS A 189 7.68 -21.35 -3.88
N THR A 190 7.66 -20.25 -3.12
CA THR A 190 7.50 -20.30 -1.67
C THR A 190 6.06 -20.65 -1.33
N ARG A 191 5.84 -21.88 -0.85
CA ARG A 191 4.61 -22.16 -0.11
C ARG A 191 4.60 -21.27 1.13
N PRO A 192 3.49 -20.57 1.43
CA PRO A 192 3.35 -19.82 2.65
C PRO A 192 3.80 -20.65 3.84
N GLY A 193 4.68 -20.12 4.68
CA GLY A 193 5.30 -20.87 5.77
C GLY A 193 4.27 -21.26 6.82
N ARG A 194 4.00 -22.55 7.00
CA ARG A 194 3.25 -23.06 8.14
C ARG A 194 4.00 -22.71 9.43
N MET A 195 3.49 -21.78 10.21
CA MET A 195 3.94 -21.58 11.57
C MET A 195 3.58 -22.84 12.39
N ARG A 196 4.55 -23.38 13.16
CA ARG A 196 4.29 -24.46 14.11
C ARG A 196 3.39 -23.94 15.23
N GLY A 197 2.10 -24.27 15.16
CA GLY A 197 1.12 -23.90 16.17
C GLY A 197 -0.26 -23.62 15.57
N GLY A 198 -0.87 -24.55 14.89
CA GLY A 198 -2.34 -24.69 14.72
C GLY A 198 -3.12 -23.70 13.87
N HIS A 199 -2.66 -22.47 13.60
CA HIS A 199 -3.31 -21.52 12.70
C HIS A 199 -2.26 -20.88 11.78
N SER A 200 -2.33 -21.15 10.47
CA SER A 200 -1.45 -20.55 9.48
C SER A 200 -1.97 -19.16 9.12
N SER A 201 -1.45 -18.12 9.76
CA SER A 201 -1.68 -16.74 9.34
C SER A 201 -0.81 -16.43 8.12
N GLU A 202 -1.38 -16.63 6.93
CA GLU A 202 -0.65 -16.54 5.67
C GLU A 202 -0.95 -15.21 4.98
N VAL A 203 0.05 -14.64 4.33
CA VAL A 203 -0.11 -13.46 3.47
C VAL A 203 0.47 -13.75 2.10
N PHE A 204 -0.32 -13.48 1.07
CA PHE A 204 0.08 -13.63 -0.32
C PHE A 204 0.33 -12.24 -0.91
N THR A 205 1.53 -12.00 -1.43
CA THR A 205 1.93 -10.68 -1.90
C THR A 205 2.02 -10.64 -3.42
N ILE A 206 1.36 -9.65 -4.02
CA ILE A 206 1.41 -9.34 -5.45
C ILE A 206 1.98 -7.95 -5.61
N SER A 207 2.97 -7.75 -6.48
CA SER A 207 3.52 -6.44 -6.83
C SER A 207 3.63 -6.30 -8.34
N LEU A 208 2.97 -5.26 -8.89
CA LEU A 208 3.12 -4.84 -10.27
C LEU A 208 3.95 -3.55 -10.28
N HIS A 209 5.19 -3.62 -10.72
CA HIS A 209 6.14 -2.51 -10.59
C HIS A 209 7.02 -2.36 -11.83
N GLN A 210 7.53 -1.16 -12.03
CA GLN A 210 8.47 -0.88 -13.10
C GLN A 210 9.79 -1.63 -12.86
N HIS A 211 10.25 -2.39 -13.84
CA HIS A 211 11.46 -3.23 -13.74
C HIS A 211 12.72 -2.41 -13.44
N ASN A 212 12.95 -1.36 -14.23
CA ASN A 212 14.14 -0.52 -14.15
C ASN A 212 13.98 0.68 -13.19
N ASN A 213 13.30 0.48 -12.06
CA ASN A 213 13.07 1.52 -11.06
C ASN A 213 13.43 1.02 -9.66
N TYR A 214 13.38 1.93 -8.70
CA TYR A 214 13.55 1.64 -7.28
C TYR A 214 12.61 0.52 -6.78
N PRO A 215 13.05 -0.31 -5.84
CA PRO A 215 14.40 -0.41 -5.32
C PRO A 215 15.33 -1.18 -6.27
N LEU A 216 16.67 -0.98 -6.12
CA LEU A 216 17.64 -1.75 -6.90
C LEU A 216 17.61 -3.23 -6.54
N TRP A 217 17.50 -3.54 -5.26
CA TRP A 217 17.27 -4.90 -4.78
C TRP A 217 15.78 -5.17 -4.62
N LYS A 218 15.30 -6.11 -5.44
CA LYS A 218 13.89 -6.53 -5.47
C LYS A 218 13.74 -7.91 -4.85
N PRO A 219 13.50 -8.02 -3.53
CA PRO A 219 13.21 -9.31 -2.90
C PRO A 219 11.93 -9.92 -3.49
N PRO A 220 11.84 -11.26 -3.59
CA PRO A 220 10.69 -11.88 -4.24
C PRO A 220 9.42 -11.76 -3.41
N SER A 221 8.36 -11.26 -4.03
CA SER A 221 6.96 -11.40 -3.59
C SER A 221 6.42 -12.80 -3.92
N SER A 222 5.18 -13.11 -3.57
CA SER A 222 4.53 -14.32 -4.05
C SER A 222 4.36 -14.29 -5.58
N ILE A 223 4.00 -13.12 -6.12
CA ILE A 223 4.01 -12.81 -7.55
C ILE A 223 4.60 -11.42 -7.74
N ASP A 224 5.61 -11.30 -8.58
CA ASP A 224 6.14 -10.04 -9.08
C ASP A 224 5.87 -9.93 -10.58
N VAL A 225 5.40 -8.78 -11.03
CA VAL A 225 5.25 -8.43 -12.44
C VAL A 225 6.21 -7.29 -12.75
N ASP A 226 7.32 -7.61 -13.38
CA ASP A 226 8.32 -6.66 -13.83
C ASP A 226 7.83 -5.97 -15.12
N LEU A 227 7.36 -4.74 -15.00
CA LEU A 227 6.79 -3.97 -16.12
C LEU A 227 7.90 -3.19 -16.84
N PRO A 228 7.91 -3.19 -18.19
CA PRO A 228 8.87 -2.40 -18.95
C PRO A 228 8.57 -0.90 -18.82
N ASP A 229 9.62 -0.09 -19.02
CA ASP A 229 9.49 1.35 -19.06
C ASP A 229 8.47 1.77 -20.13
N ARG A 230 7.71 2.84 -19.84
CA ARG A 230 6.70 3.43 -20.72
C ARG A 230 5.53 2.50 -21.10
N LEU A 231 5.28 1.45 -20.30
CA LEU A 231 4.09 0.61 -20.49
C LEU A 231 2.82 1.45 -20.38
N GLU A 232 1.90 1.25 -21.31
CA GLU A 232 0.64 1.99 -21.41
C GLU A 232 -0.55 1.23 -20.78
N ASP A 233 -1.72 1.89 -20.75
CA ASP A 233 -2.93 1.43 -20.06
C ASP A 233 -3.35 0.01 -20.42
N GLU A 234 -3.45 -0.31 -21.71
CA GLU A 234 -4.01 -1.59 -22.18
C GLU A 234 -3.17 -2.78 -21.68
N ASP A 235 -1.86 -2.70 -21.89
CA ASP A 235 -0.95 -3.76 -21.46
C ASP A 235 -0.89 -3.87 -19.93
N TYR A 236 -0.91 -2.73 -19.22
CA TYR A 236 -0.94 -2.73 -17.77
C TYR A 236 -2.18 -3.44 -17.23
N LEU A 237 -3.35 -3.09 -17.73
CA LEU A 237 -4.62 -3.68 -17.33
C LEU A 237 -4.67 -5.19 -17.65
N ALA A 238 -4.13 -5.61 -18.79
CA ALA A 238 -4.03 -7.02 -19.15
C ALA A 238 -3.13 -7.81 -18.17
N TRP A 239 -1.98 -7.22 -17.76
CA TRP A 239 -1.11 -7.83 -16.75
C TRP A 239 -1.79 -7.91 -15.39
N LEU A 240 -2.46 -6.85 -14.95
CA LEU A 240 -3.17 -6.81 -13.68
C LEU A 240 -4.28 -7.86 -13.61
N ASP A 241 -5.14 -7.91 -14.63
CA ASP A 241 -6.24 -8.89 -14.70
C ASP A 241 -5.73 -10.34 -14.63
N LYS A 242 -4.75 -10.66 -15.47
CA LYS A 242 -4.10 -11.98 -15.49
C LYS A 242 -3.51 -12.32 -14.12
N THR A 243 -2.84 -11.38 -13.48
CA THR A 243 -2.14 -11.60 -12.20
C THR A 243 -3.12 -11.81 -11.06
N LEU A 244 -4.17 -10.99 -10.99
CA LEU A 244 -5.23 -11.15 -9.99
C LEU A 244 -5.89 -12.53 -10.10
N HIS A 245 -6.20 -12.96 -11.31
CA HIS A 245 -6.82 -14.27 -11.55
C HIS A 245 -5.87 -15.44 -11.21
N ILE A 246 -4.57 -15.30 -11.46
CA ILE A 246 -3.56 -16.30 -11.05
C ILE A 246 -3.47 -16.36 -9.52
N GLY A 247 -3.31 -15.22 -8.85
CA GLY A 247 -3.19 -15.13 -7.40
C GLY A 247 -4.41 -15.71 -6.69
N LEU A 248 -5.61 -15.30 -7.10
CA LEU A 248 -6.87 -15.73 -6.48
C LEU A 248 -7.27 -17.20 -6.80
N ARG A 249 -6.64 -17.85 -7.78
CA ARG A 249 -6.74 -19.30 -7.95
C ARG A 249 -5.83 -20.06 -6.99
N GLN A 250 -4.70 -19.48 -6.60
CA GLN A 250 -3.71 -20.10 -5.72
C GLN A 250 -3.98 -19.86 -4.24
N PHE A 251 -4.57 -18.69 -3.94
CA PHE A 251 -4.75 -18.24 -2.58
C PHE A 251 -6.12 -17.58 -2.38
N LYS A 252 -6.78 -17.92 -1.27
CA LYS A 252 -8.08 -17.37 -0.90
C LYS A 252 -7.89 -16.46 0.31
N PRO A 253 -7.86 -15.13 0.14
CA PRO A 253 -7.71 -14.19 1.25
C PRO A 253 -9.05 -13.90 1.95
N ASP A 254 -8.99 -13.66 3.26
CA ASP A 254 -10.09 -13.08 4.04
C ASP A 254 -10.16 -11.55 3.86
N LEU A 255 -9.02 -10.91 3.51
CA LEU A 255 -8.89 -9.48 3.25
C LEU A 255 -7.90 -9.24 2.10
N LEU A 256 -8.28 -8.38 1.16
CA LEU A 256 -7.38 -7.84 0.14
C LEU A 256 -6.93 -6.44 0.58
N CYS A 257 -5.62 -6.21 0.65
CA CYS A 257 -5.02 -4.91 0.91
C CYS A 257 -4.48 -4.36 -0.41
N TYR A 258 -5.13 -3.31 -0.92
CA TYR A 258 -4.82 -2.68 -2.20
C TYR A 258 -4.02 -1.40 -1.99
N LEU A 259 -2.82 -1.35 -2.56
CA LEU A 259 -1.98 -0.15 -2.60
C LEU A 259 -2.20 0.53 -3.96
N ALA A 260 -2.96 1.63 -3.95
CA ALA A 260 -3.43 2.33 -5.15
C ALA A 260 -2.51 3.51 -5.49
N GLY A 261 -1.21 3.27 -5.66
CA GLY A 261 -0.23 4.31 -6.00
C GLY A 261 -0.63 5.09 -7.27
N ALA A 262 -0.42 6.41 -7.27
CA ALA A 262 -0.68 7.27 -8.42
C ALA A 262 0.54 7.40 -9.35
N ASP A 263 1.69 6.91 -8.93
CA ASP A 263 2.99 7.06 -9.59
C ASP A 263 3.23 6.21 -10.87
N PRO A 264 2.37 5.22 -11.25
CA PRO A 264 2.40 4.71 -12.62
C PRO A 264 1.95 5.73 -13.67
N TYR A 265 1.48 6.91 -13.25
CA TYR A 265 1.05 8.00 -14.13
C TYR A 265 2.20 8.52 -15.01
N LYS A 266 1.90 8.82 -16.29
CA LYS A 266 2.88 9.20 -17.32
C LYS A 266 3.68 10.47 -17.02
N ASP A 267 3.13 11.39 -16.24
CA ASP A 267 3.77 12.66 -15.86
C ASP A 267 4.20 12.66 -14.37
N ASP A 268 4.44 11.46 -13.81
CA ASP A 268 5.04 11.30 -12.48
C ASP A 268 6.55 11.57 -12.52
N GLN A 269 7.10 12.09 -11.42
CA GLN A 269 8.53 12.46 -11.34
C GLN A 269 9.42 11.28 -10.95
N LEU A 270 8.87 10.26 -10.30
CA LEU A 270 9.60 9.08 -9.80
C LEU A 270 9.19 7.81 -10.54
N GLY A 271 8.06 7.82 -11.22
CA GLY A 271 7.58 6.74 -12.08
C GLY A 271 8.02 6.91 -13.54
N GLY A 272 8.20 5.80 -14.24
CA GLY A 272 8.57 5.78 -15.67
C GLY A 272 7.62 4.94 -16.52
N LEU A 273 6.41 4.60 -16.02
CA LEU A 273 5.33 4.04 -16.81
C LEU A 273 4.58 5.16 -17.57
N ALA A 274 3.63 4.81 -18.41
CA ALA A 274 2.91 5.76 -19.26
C ALA A 274 1.39 5.71 -19.09
N LEU A 275 0.91 5.38 -17.88
CA LEU A 275 -0.53 5.28 -17.65
C LEU A 275 -1.19 6.67 -17.65
N THR A 276 -2.40 6.71 -18.18
CA THR A 276 -3.26 7.88 -18.12
C THR A 276 -4.06 7.94 -16.81
N ILE A 277 -4.64 9.09 -16.48
CA ILE A 277 -5.55 9.23 -15.34
C ILE A 277 -6.76 8.29 -15.49
N ASP A 278 -7.26 8.13 -16.71
CA ASP A 278 -8.37 7.21 -17.02
C ASP A 278 -7.93 5.74 -16.90
N GLY A 279 -6.74 5.40 -17.36
CA GLY A 279 -6.15 4.07 -17.19
C GLY A 279 -5.99 3.69 -15.72
N LEU A 280 -5.57 4.64 -14.87
CA LEU A 280 -5.47 4.43 -13.42
C LEU A 280 -6.85 4.25 -12.76
N LYS A 281 -7.88 4.97 -13.21
CA LYS A 281 -9.25 4.72 -12.74
C LYS A 281 -9.73 3.31 -13.14
N LYS A 282 -9.50 2.89 -14.39
CA LYS A 282 -9.83 1.53 -14.84
C LYS A 282 -9.06 0.43 -14.10
N ARG A 283 -7.80 0.70 -13.72
CA ARG A 283 -7.02 -0.17 -12.83
C ARG A 283 -7.74 -0.40 -11.51
N ASP A 284 -8.20 0.67 -10.87
CA ASP A 284 -8.88 0.61 -9.58
C ASP A 284 -10.23 -0.12 -9.72
N GLU A 285 -11.01 0.21 -10.76
CA GLU A 285 -12.27 -0.48 -11.08
C GLU A 285 -12.06 -2.00 -11.25
N LEU A 286 -11.01 -2.41 -11.95
CA LEU A 286 -10.69 -3.82 -12.17
C LEU A 286 -10.41 -4.55 -10.84
N VAL A 287 -9.59 -3.98 -9.96
CA VAL A 287 -9.30 -4.57 -8.63
C VAL A 287 -10.59 -4.70 -7.83
N PHE A 288 -11.41 -3.67 -7.78
CA PHE A 288 -12.66 -3.66 -7.03
C PHE A 288 -13.69 -4.65 -7.59
N GLN A 289 -13.85 -4.72 -8.93
CA GLN A 289 -14.76 -5.67 -9.59
C GLN A 289 -14.37 -7.13 -9.32
N VAL A 290 -13.07 -7.44 -9.41
CA VAL A 290 -12.56 -8.78 -9.11
C VAL A 290 -12.80 -9.14 -7.64
N ALA A 291 -12.50 -8.25 -6.71
CA ALA A 291 -12.72 -8.47 -5.28
C ALA A 291 -14.23 -8.62 -4.95
N ARG A 292 -15.07 -7.72 -5.47
CA ARG A 292 -16.54 -7.79 -5.30
C ARG A 292 -17.11 -9.11 -5.82
N SER A 293 -16.70 -9.55 -7.00
CA SER A 293 -17.17 -10.81 -7.61
C SER A 293 -16.82 -12.06 -6.79
N ARG A 294 -15.76 -11.96 -5.98
CA ARG A 294 -15.27 -13.00 -5.08
C ARG A 294 -15.70 -12.83 -3.63
N HIS A 295 -16.47 -11.78 -3.33
CA HIS A 295 -16.90 -11.40 -1.97
C HIS A 295 -15.73 -11.18 -1.01
N ILE A 296 -14.59 -10.68 -1.51
CA ILE A 296 -13.41 -10.38 -0.71
C ILE A 296 -13.47 -8.91 -0.27
N PRO A 297 -13.42 -8.61 1.04
CA PRO A 297 -13.29 -7.24 1.53
C PRO A 297 -12.00 -6.59 1.06
N VAL A 298 -12.01 -5.26 0.79
CA VAL A 298 -10.85 -4.52 0.28
C VAL A 298 -10.52 -3.35 1.21
N MET A 299 -9.36 -3.39 1.82
CA MET A 299 -8.73 -2.23 2.45
C MET A 299 -7.81 -1.56 1.43
N VAL A 300 -7.96 -0.24 1.26
CA VAL A 300 -7.17 0.55 0.30
C VAL A 300 -6.31 1.56 1.02
N THR A 301 -5.07 1.73 0.55
CA THR A 301 -4.19 2.85 0.87
C THR A 301 -3.77 3.56 -0.41
N LEU A 302 -3.52 4.88 -0.35
CA LEU A 302 -3.24 5.67 -1.54
C LEU A 302 -1.80 5.56 -2.04
N ALA A 303 -0.85 5.17 -1.17
CA ALA A 303 0.56 4.93 -1.52
C ALA A 303 1.23 6.12 -2.25
N GLY A 304 2.15 5.85 -3.19
CA GLY A 304 2.91 6.85 -3.93
C GLY A 304 2.08 7.76 -4.83
N GLY A 305 2.77 8.71 -5.45
CA GLY A 305 2.18 9.67 -6.38
C GLY A 305 2.86 11.02 -6.25
N TYR A 306 3.65 11.35 -7.27
CA TYR A 306 4.61 12.44 -7.31
C TYR A 306 4.50 13.21 -8.63
N ALA A 307 3.28 13.33 -9.18
CA ALA A 307 3.06 14.00 -10.45
C ALA A 307 3.65 15.43 -10.46
N GLN A 308 4.18 15.85 -11.61
CA GLN A 308 4.70 17.22 -11.81
C GLN A 308 3.67 18.28 -11.40
N LYS A 309 2.40 17.99 -11.63
CA LYS A 309 1.26 18.78 -11.13
C LYS A 309 0.57 17.98 -10.02
N VAL A 310 0.69 18.41 -8.79
CA VAL A 310 0.07 17.73 -7.63
C VAL A 310 -1.44 17.48 -7.83
N GLU A 311 -2.10 18.33 -8.62
CA GLU A 311 -3.52 18.20 -8.97
C GLU A 311 -3.83 16.91 -9.75
N ASP A 312 -2.88 16.38 -10.53
CA ASP A 312 -3.05 15.13 -11.25
C ASP A 312 -3.03 13.95 -10.25
N THR A 313 -2.08 13.94 -9.30
CA THR A 313 -2.06 12.98 -8.18
C THR A 313 -3.35 13.03 -7.39
N VAL A 314 -3.83 14.23 -7.04
CA VAL A 314 -5.10 14.41 -6.32
C VAL A 314 -6.29 13.90 -7.12
N THR A 315 -6.29 14.12 -8.44
CA THR A 315 -7.35 13.61 -9.34
C THR A 315 -7.35 12.09 -9.39
N ILE A 316 -6.17 11.47 -9.52
CA ILE A 316 -6.02 10.01 -9.55
C ILE A 316 -6.55 9.39 -8.26
N HIS A 317 -6.11 9.87 -7.11
CA HIS A 317 -6.57 9.35 -5.81
C HIS A 317 -8.06 9.64 -5.53
N THR A 318 -8.59 10.77 -6.03
CA THR A 318 -10.04 11.02 -5.98
C THR A 318 -10.80 9.98 -6.82
N ASN A 319 -10.28 9.65 -8.02
CA ASN A 319 -10.86 8.64 -8.89
C ASN A 319 -10.84 7.24 -8.28
N THR A 320 -9.86 6.90 -7.43
CA THR A 320 -9.85 5.65 -6.66
C THR A 320 -11.09 5.53 -5.77
N VAL A 321 -11.48 6.62 -5.08
CA VAL A 321 -12.71 6.64 -4.27
C VAL A 321 -13.96 6.57 -5.14
N VAL A 322 -13.96 7.28 -6.29
CA VAL A 322 -15.06 7.23 -7.28
C VAL A 322 -15.23 5.82 -7.82
N ALA A 323 -14.15 5.15 -8.22
CA ALA A 323 -14.18 3.77 -8.71
C ALA A 323 -14.74 2.80 -7.65
N ALA A 324 -14.32 2.93 -6.40
CA ALA A 324 -14.88 2.15 -5.29
C ALA A 324 -16.39 2.41 -5.13
N LYS A 325 -16.84 3.68 -5.16
CA LYS A 325 -18.25 4.04 -5.10
C LYS A 325 -19.04 3.40 -6.24
N GLU A 326 -18.57 3.51 -7.47
CA GLU A 326 -19.25 2.95 -8.66
C GLU A 326 -19.36 1.42 -8.60
N VAL A 327 -18.35 0.74 -8.06
CA VAL A 327 -18.35 -0.73 -7.95
C VAL A 327 -19.16 -1.21 -6.77
N PHE A 328 -19.12 -0.59 -5.60
CA PHE A 328 -19.76 -1.10 -4.37
C PHE A 328 -21.13 -0.50 -4.07
N THR A 329 -21.64 0.44 -4.90
CA THR A 329 -23.05 0.85 -4.90
C THR A 329 -23.87 -0.10 -5.75
#